data_1a0ea1327734de8e73ffeada52c8ce32
#
_entry.id   1a0ea1327734de8e73ffeada52c8ce32
#
_cell.length_a   1.000
_cell.length_b   1.000
_cell.length_c   1.000
_cell.angle_alpha   90.00
_cell.angle_beta   90.00
_cell.angle_gamma   90.00
#
_symmetry.space_group_name_H-M   'P 1'
#
loop_
_entity.id
_entity.type
_entity.pdbx_description
1 polymer ?
#
loop_
_entity_poly.entity_id
_entity_poly.type
_entity_poly.pdbx_seq_one_letter_code
_entity_poly.pdbx_strand_id
1 'polypeptide(L)'
;MATARYLRDLLALVLGGMAGSGAASAAEIAIAPTTAHIPADSDQVTVWLYNQAAQPWRADAKLYRWRQDGERELLEPATGATVSPAHFEIPSQGRQLLRVIRLGPSPTQAEDSYRLVVTQHAIGNETDLLRYSTPVFAQPSQASAAQPALHASLAGHGSQRALRIYNSGPSHARLADLAYIDAGGTRRNIRNDLAGYVLPGQTRQWTLPANLPAGSGRFVARINSDIESTLALEPGVGN
;
A
#
# COMPACT_ATOMS: atom_id res chain seq x y z
N MET A 1 -1.88 67.53 -55.99
CA MET A 1 -3.16 66.86 -56.13
C MET A 1 -3.01 65.61 -55.24
N ALA A 2 -3.56 65.62 -54.03
CA ALA A 2 -4.70 64.90 -53.54
C ALA A 2 -4.53 63.40 -53.71
N THR A 3 -4.58 62.56 -52.73
CA THR A 3 -5.48 62.46 -51.57
C THR A 3 -5.00 61.39 -50.58
N ALA A 4 -5.12 61.74 -49.32
CA ALA A 4 -5.08 60.81 -48.15
C ALA A 4 -6.14 59.71 -48.22
N ARG A 5 -5.92 58.58 -47.53
CA ARG A 5 -6.96 57.93 -46.73
C ARG A 5 -6.56 56.62 -46.08
N TYR A 6 -6.62 56.70 -44.80
CA TYR A 6 -7.15 55.83 -43.69
C TYR A 6 -6.35 54.64 -43.25
N LEU A 7 -5.64 54.92 -42.23
CA LEU A 7 -5.30 54.05 -41.13
C LEU A 7 -6.57 53.45 -40.55
N ARG A 8 -6.66 52.14 -40.41
CA ARG A 8 -7.68 51.53 -39.55
C ARG A 8 -7.02 50.40 -38.71
N ASP A 9 -7.00 50.72 -37.44
CA ASP A 9 -6.59 49.90 -36.34
C ASP A 9 -7.23 48.52 -36.40
N LEU A 10 -6.39 47.47 -36.25
CA LEU A 10 -6.83 46.15 -35.82
C LEU A 10 -6.06 45.80 -34.55
N LEU A 11 -6.68 46.17 -33.44
CA LEU A 11 -6.29 45.77 -32.10
C LEU A 11 -6.61 44.27 -31.95
N ALA A 12 -5.63 43.40 -32.12
CA ALA A 12 -5.77 41.98 -31.82
C ALA A 12 -5.62 41.78 -30.31
N LEU A 13 -6.79 41.57 -29.66
CA LEU A 13 -6.90 41.17 -28.25
C LEU A 13 -6.37 39.75 -28.13
N VAL A 14 -5.14 39.56 -27.66
CA VAL A 14 -4.60 38.27 -27.24
C VAL A 14 -5.19 37.95 -25.87
N LEU A 15 -6.29 37.19 -25.84
CA LEU A 15 -6.72 36.50 -24.63
C LEU A 15 -5.71 35.41 -24.28
N GLY A 16 -4.80 35.77 -23.39
CA GLY A 16 -3.94 34.80 -22.71
C GLY A 16 -4.79 33.87 -21.86
N GLY A 17 -5.03 32.65 -22.34
CA GLY A 17 -5.56 31.57 -21.55
C GLY A 17 -4.58 31.26 -20.41
N MET A 18 -4.89 31.65 -19.18
CA MET A 18 -4.23 31.10 -17.99
C MET A 18 -4.64 29.63 -17.91
N ALA A 19 -3.76 28.76 -18.43
CA ALA A 19 -3.77 27.36 -18.05
C ALA A 19 -3.45 27.31 -16.56
N GLY A 20 -4.49 27.17 -15.75
CA GLY A 20 -4.36 26.87 -14.33
C GLY A 20 -3.65 25.54 -14.22
N SER A 21 -2.33 25.55 -13.98
CA SER A 21 -1.60 24.41 -13.48
C SER A 21 -2.22 24.05 -12.14
N GLY A 22 -3.11 23.06 -12.12
CA GLY A 22 -3.55 22.44 -10.88
C GLY A 22 -2.31 21.89 -10.20
N ALA A 23 -1.77 22.66 -9.24
CA ALA A 23 -0.74 22.14 -8.36
C ALA A 23 -1.36 20.92 -7.67
N ALA A 24 -0.84 19.73 -7.97
CA ALA A 24 -1.13 18.56 -7.16
C ALA A 24 -0.77 18.95 -5.73
N SER A 25 -1.78 19.05 -4.86
CA SER A 25 -1.56 19.32 -3.45
C SER A 25 -0.73 18.16 -2.93
N ALA A 26 0.53 18.40 -2.63
CA ALA A 26 1.35 17.43 -1.92
C ALA A 26 0.62 17.10 -0.61
N ALA A 27 0.57 15.81 -0.24
CA ALA A 27 -0.03 15.41 1.01
C ALA A 27 0.61 16.21 2.15
N GLU A 28 -0.19 16.91 2.95
CA GLU A 28 0.30 17.79 4.02
C GLU A 28 1.11 17.04 5.08
N ILE A 29 0.83 15.73 5.24
CA ILE A 29 1.56 14.85 6.16
C ILE A 29 2.23 13.74 5.35
N ALA A 30 3.54 13.62 5.50
CA ALA A 30 4.31 12.51 4.93
C ALA A 30 4.75 11.53 6.03
N ILE A 31 4.82 10.24 5.68
CA ILE A 31 5.27 9.17 6.58
C ILE A 31 6.44 8.40 5.95
N ALA A 32 7.48 8.14 6.73
CA ALA A 32 8.65 7.40 6.27
C ALA A 32 9.24 6.50 7.40
N PRO A 33 9.58 5.24 7.11
CA PRO A 33 9.35 4.53 5.85
C PRO A 33 7.89 4.17 5.64
N THR A 34 7.49 3.86 4.41
CA THR A 34 6.13 3.40 4.08
C THR A 34 5.89 1.93 4.46
N THR A 35 6.96 1.19 4.76
CA THR A 35 6.96 -0.15 5.35
C THR A 35 8.13 -0.23 6.32
N ALA A 36 7.89 -0.69 7.54
CA ALA A 36 8.88 -0.75 8.59
C ALA A 36 9.20 -2.20 8.98
N HIS A 37 10.45 -2.47 9.36
CA HIS A 37 10.91 -3.79 9.79
C HIS A 37 11.61 -3.67 11.14
N ILE A 38 11.21 -4.51 12.11
CA ILE A 38 11.93 -4.70 13.37
C ILE A 38 12.90 -5.87 13.11
N PRO A 39 14.22 -5.62 13.04
CA PRO A 39 15.20 -6.68 12.86
C PRO A 39 15.16 -7.71 13.99
N ALA A 40 15.64 -8.92 13.74
CA ALA A 40 15.63 -9.98 14.75
C ALA A 40 16.51 -9.66 15.98
N ASP A 41 17.59 -8.91 15.76
CA ASP A 41 18.55 -8.45 16.76
C ASP A 41 18.16 -7.11 17.43
N SER A 42 17.01 -6.53 17.06
CA SER A 42 16.47 -5.31 17.62
C SER A 42 15.08 -5.54 18.20
N ASP A 43 14.70 -4.76 19.17
CA ASP A 43 13.34 -4.74 19.73
C ASP A 43 12.47 -3.62 19.18
N GLN A 44 13.00 -2.74 18.32
CA GLN A 44 12.28 -1.56 17.85
C GLN A 44 12.61 -1.16 16.42
N VAL A 45 11.68 -0.38 15.85
CA VAL A 45 11.87 0.36 14.60
C VAL A 45 11.28 1.75 14.73
N THR A 46 11.85 2.72 14.00
CA THR A 46 11.37 4.10 13.99
C THR A 46 10.60 4.42 12.71
N VAL A 47 9.53 5.20 12.86
CA VAL A 47 8.73 5.76 11.77
C VAL A 47 8.64 7.26 11.97
N TRP A 48 8.97 8.04 10.95
CA TRP A 48 8.89 9.49 10.98
C TRP A 48 7.61 9.97 10.32
N LEU A 49 7.02 10.99 10.94
CA LEU A 49 5.94 11.78 10.35
C LEU A 49 6.46 13.20 10.15
N TYR A 50 6.18 13.78 9.00
CA TYR A 50 6.57 15.14 8.64
C TYR A 50 5.31 15.94 8.36
N ASN A 51 5.12 17.03 9.09
CA ASN A 51 4.04 17.97 8.84
C ASN A 51 4.54 19.08 7.91
N GLN A 52 4.07 19.07 6.67
CA GLN A 52 4.39 20.07 5.65
C GLN A 52 3.34 21.20 5.59
N ALA A 53 2.29 21.09 6.41
CA ALA A 53 1.22 22.09 6.48
C ALA A 53 1.67 23.35 7.26
N ALA A 54 0.94 24.44 7.05
CA ALA A 54 1.14 25.68 7.79
C ALA A 54 0.56 25.64 9.21
N GLN A 55 -0.24 24.62 9.55
CA GLN A 55 -0.90 24.46 10.84
C GLN A 55 -0.33 23.26 11.61
N PRO A 56 -0.35 23.28 12.97
CA PRO A 56 -0.05 22.10 13.77
C PRO A 56 -1.01 20.95 13.45
N TRP A 57 -0.50 19.71 13.51
CA TRP A 57 -1.27 18.50 13.24
C TRP A 57 -1.28 17.59 14.47
N ARG A 58 -2.48 17.25 14.96
CA ARG A 58 -2.68 16.36 16.11
C ARG A 58 -3.18 15.01 15.67
N ALA A 59 -2.63 13.95 16.25
CA ALA A 59 -2.99 12.59 15.88
C ALA A 59 -2.76 11.58 17.00
N ASP A 60 -3.44 10.44 16.85
CA ASP A 60 -3.23 9.23 17.63
C ASP A 60 -2.53 8.17 16.79
N ALA A 61 -1.55 7.48 17.36
CA ALA A 61 -0.93 6.29 16.82
C ALA A 61 -1.39 5.06 17.59
N LYS A 62 -1.84 4.04 16.86
CA LYS A 62 -2.22 2.74 17.39
C LYS A 62 -1.57 1.63 16.59
N LEU A 63 -1.14 0.59 17.28
CA LEU A 63 -0.57 -0.60 16.65
C LEU A 63 -1.58 -1.74 16.72
N TYR A 64 -1.80 -2.41 15.58
CA TYR A 64 -2.70 -3.55 15.48
C TYR A 64 -1.93 -4.78 15.00
N ARG A 65 -2.25 -5.95 15.53
CA ARG A 65 -1.90 -7.22 14.93
C ARG A 65 -2.64 -7.34 13.60
N TRP A 66 -1.92 -7.65 12.53
CA TRP A 66 -2.49 -7.73 11.21
C TRP A 66 -2.59 -9.18 10.76
N ARG A 67 -3.79 -9.57 10.35
CA ARG A 67 -4.12 -10.89 9.83
C ARG A 67 -4.93 -10.78 8.54
N GLN A 68 -4.97 -11.86 7.78
CA GLN A 68 -5.73 -11.97 6.54
C GLN A 68 -6.59 -13.23 6.53
N ASP A 69 -7.78 -13.12 5.95
CA ASP A 69 -8.70 -14.21 5.72
C ASP A 69 -9.37 -13.99 4.36
N GLY A 70 -8.76 -14.53 3.31
CA GLY A 70 -9.19 -14.32 1.93
C GLY A 70 -9.14 -12.85 1.50
N GLU A 71 -10.30 -12.23 1.25
CA GLU A 71 -10.37 -10.82 0.86
C GLU A 71 -10.26 -9.86 2.05
N ARG A 72 -10.46 -10.35 3.26
CA ARG A 72 -10.53 -9.52 4.47
C ARG A 72 -9.16 -9.32 5.11
N GLU A 73 -8.92 -8.09 5.54
CA GLU A 73 -7.85 -7.75 6.46
C GLU A 73 -8.42 -7.56 7.86
N LEU A 74 -7.85 -8.26 8.83
CA LEU A 74 -8.28 -8.25 10.22
C LEU A 74 -7.23 -7.49 11.04
N LEU A 75 -7.69 -6.49 11.78
CA LEU A 75 -6.86 -5.67 12.66
C LEU A 75 -7.36 -5.86 14.09
N GLU A 76 -6.54 -6.51 14.91
CA GLU A 76 -6.80 -6.75 16.33
C GLU A 76 -5.82 -5.89 17.16
N PRO A 77 -6.17 -5.40 18.35
CA PRO A 77 -5.22 -4.72 19.21
C PRO A 77 -3.93 -5.53 19.40
N ALA A 78 -2.77 -4.91 19.17
CA ALA A 78 -1.49 -5.60 19.32
C ALA A 78 -1.20 -5.84 20.80
N THR A 79 -0.82 -7.09 21.18
CA THR A 79 -0.40 -7.46 22.53
C THR A 79 1.10 -7.72 22.63
N GLY A 80 1.74 -8.11 21.52
CA GLY A 80 3.18 -8.41 21.46
C GLY A 80 4.07 -7.24 21.05
N ALA A 81 3.48 -6.08 20.75
CA ALA A 81 4.20 -4.88 20.38
C ALA A 81 3.35 -3.64 20.71
N THR A 82 4.03 -2.48 20.81
CA THR A 82 3.38 -1.20 21.10
C THR A 82 3.97 -0.07 20.25
N VAL A 83 3.35 1.11 20.29
CA VAL A 83 3.86 2.33 19.65
C VAL A 83 3.97 3.46 20.66
N SER A 84 5.02 4.27 20.56
CA SER A 84 5.24 5.44 21.42
C SER A 84 5.83 6.62 20.62
N PRO A 85 5.32 7.85 20.84
CA PRO A 85 4.14 8.20 21.64
C PRO A 85 2.84 7.76 20.97
N ALA A 86 1.79 7.49 21.77
CA ALA A 86 0.46 7.14 21.27
C ALA A 86 -0.38 8.38 20.89
N HIS A 87 -0.10 9.53 21.54
CA HIS A 87 -0.77 10.81 21.29
C HIS A 87 0.29 11.87 21.08
N PHE A 88 0.15 12.70 20.06
CA PHE A 88 1.15 13.73 19.75
C PHE A 88 0.58 14.88 18.93
N GLU A 89 1.32 15.97 18.91
CA GLU A 89 1.14 17.11 18.02
C GLU A 89 2.44 17.36 17.27
N ILE A 90 2.33 17.56 15.95
CA ILE A 90 3.45 17.94 15.10
C ILE A 90 3.28 19.42 14.76
N PRO A 91 4.20 20.31 15.19
CA PRO A 91 4.15 21.71 14.82
C PRO A 91 4.14 21.90 13.30
N SER A 92 3.69 23.07 12.84
CA SER A 92 3.85 23.47 11.44
C SER A 92 5.28 23.29 10.98
N GLN A 93 5.48 22.68 9.80
CA GLN A 93 6.79 22.37 9.22
C GLN A 93 7.70 21.50 10.13
N GLY A 94 7.09 20.83 11.12
CA GLY A 94 7.77 19.98 12.09
C GLY A 94 7.76 18.50 11.74
N ARG A 95 8.31 17.70 12.63
CA ARG A 95 8.34 16.25 12.51
C ARG A 95 8.15 15.57 13.84
N GLN A 96 7.61 14.34 13.82
CA GLN A 96 7.43 13.46 14.97
C GLN A 96 8.05 12.09 14.67
N LEU A 97 8.81 11.59 15.63
CA LEU A 97 9.29 10.21 15.60
C LEU A 97 8.32 9.33 16.40
N LEU A 98 7.89 8.23 15.80
CA LEU A 98 7.20 7.13 16.46
C LEU A 98 8.16 5.94 16.57
N ARG A 99 8.21 5.30 17.74
CA ARG A 99 8.88 4.02 17.94
C ARG A 99 7.85 2.92 18.00
N VAL A 100 7.97 1.91 17.16
CA VAL A 100 7.25 0.65 17.32
C VAL A 100 8.19 -0.31 18.05
N ILE A 101 7.76 -0.80 19.20
CA ILE A 101 8.57 -1.55 20.15
C ILE A 101 7.95 -2.93 20.34
N ARG A 102 8.73 -3.97 20.10
CA ARG A 102 8.37 -5.36 20.40
C ARG A 102 8.52 -5.62 21.89
N LEU A 103 7.50 -6.23 22.50
CA LEU A 103 7.43 -6.44 23.97
C LEU A 103 7.92 -7.82 24.41
N GLY A 104 8.48 -8.62 23.53
CA GLY A 104 8.96 -9.97 23.84
C GLY A 104 10.13 -10.40 22.94
N PRO A 105 10.52 -11.68 22.95
CA PRO A 105 11.55 -12.20 22.08
C PRO A 105 11.15 -12.08 20.60
N SER A 106 12.14 -12.14 19.71
CA SER A 106 11.86 -12.23 18.27
C SER A 106 11.02 -13.47 17.96
N PRO A 107 10.11 -13.36 16.98
CA PRO A 107 9.47 -14.55 16.43
C PRO A 107 10.53 -15.57 16.03
N THR A 108 10.26 -16.87 16.15
CA THR A 108 11.27 -17.90 15.86
C THR A 108 11.28 -18.30 14.40
N GLN A 109 10.15 -18.59 13.79
CA GLN A 109 10.04 -19.22 12.47
C GLN A 109 9.52 -18.30 11.38
N ALA A 110 8.53 -17.49 11.67
CA ALA A 110 7.93 -16.57 10.71
C ALA A 110 7.77 -15.19 11.33
N GLU A 111 7.78 -14.17 10.50
CA GLU A 111 7.61 -12.78 10.96
C GLU A 111 6.23 -12.53 11.57
N ASP A 112 6.18 -11.64 12.54
CA ASP A 112 4.94 -11.09 13.04
C ASP A 112 4.54 -9.84 12.25
N SER A 113 3.28 -9.77 11.85
CA SER A 113 2.77 -8.70 11.00
C SER A 113 1.88 -7.76 11.82
N TYR A 114 2.13 -6.47 11.69
CA TYR A 114 1.39 -5.39 12.35
C TYR A 114 1.00 -4.29 11.37
N ARG A 115 0.02 -3.47 11.77
CA ARG A 115 -0.34 -2.20 11.13
C ARG A 115 -0.20 -1.08 12.15
N LEU A 116 0.70 -0.14 11.87
CA LEU A 116 0.74 1.15 12.54
C LEU A 116 -0.30 2.05 11.90
N VAL A 117 -1.33 2.41 12.65
CA VAL A 117 -2.40 3.29 12.18
C VAL A 117 -2.27 4.62 12.92
N VAL A 118 -2.11 5.69 12.15
CA VAL A 118 -2.08 7.06 12.65
C VAL A 118 -3.33 7.77 12.17
N THR A 119 -4.11 8.29 13.10
CA THR A 119 -5.40 8.94 12.80
C THR A 119 -5.38 10.37 13.30
N GLN A 120 -5.70 11.32 12.44
CA GLN A 120 -5.84 12.73 12.76
C GLN A 120 -6.95 12.94 13.81
N HIS A 121 -6.75 13.88 14.73
CA HIS A 121 -7.83 14.38 15.57
C HIS A 121 -8.72 15.34 14.79
N ALA A 122 -10.01 15.22 14.96
CA ALA A 122 -10.97 16.17 14.41
C ALA A 122 -10.73 17.57 14.99
N ILE A 123 -10.77 18.58 14.14
CA ILE A 123 -10.78 19.99 14.52
C ILE A 123 -12.17 20.54 14.20
N GLY A 124 -12.94 20.92 15.22
CA GLY A 124 -14.31 21.38 15.03
C GLY A 124 -15.23 20.27 14.52
N ASN A 125 -15.94 20.53 13.41
CA ASN A 125 -16.90 19.63 12.79
C ASN A 125 -16.32 18.85 11.58
N GLU A 126 -15.00 18.72 11.47
CA GLU A 126 -14.36 17.96 10.40
C GLU A 126 -14.77 16.49 10.45
N THR A 127 -15.23 15.97 9.32
CA THR A 127 -15.60 14.55 9.15
C THR A 127 -14.56 13.77 8.36
N ASP A 128 -13.78 14.44 7.51
CA ASP A 128 -12.77 13.84 6.65
C ASP A 128 -11.40 13.86 7.33
N LEU A 129 -11.15 12.85 8.16
CA LEU A 129 -9.91 12.74 8.91
C LEU A 129 -8.87 11.94 8.13
N LEU A 130 -7.64 12.47 8.08
CA LEU A 130 -6.50 11.75 7.52
C LEU A 130 -6.18 10.52 8.38
N ARG A 131 -6.03 9.38 7.71
CA ARG A 131 -5.63 8.13 8.33
C ARG A 131 -4.53 7.46 7.52
N TYR A 132 -3.39 7.27 8.15
CA TYR A 132 -2.24 6.54 7.60
C TYR A 132 -2.19 5.13 8.17
N SER A 133 -1.85 4.16 7.32
CA SER A 133 -1.68 2.76 7.74
C SER A 133 -0.39 2.20 7.16
N THR A 134 0.62 2.01 8.01
CA THR A 134 1.95 1.53 7.64
C THR A 134 2.12 0.09 8.09
N PRO A 135 2.49 -0.84 7.19
CA PRO A 135 2.91 -2.19 7.57
C PRO A 135 4.16 -2.15 8.45
N VAL A 136 4.16 -2.99 9.49
CA VAL A 136 5.33 -3.21 10.34
C VAL A 136 5.52 -4.71 10.50
N PHE A 137 6.72 -5.20 10.22
CA PHE A 137 7.06 -6.62 10.24
C PHE A 137 8.20 -6.87 11.24
N ALA A 138 7.96 -7.71 12.25
CA ALA A 138 9.00 -8.15 13.16
C ALA A 138 9.65 -9.43 12.62
N GLN A 139 10.94 -9.33 12.28
CA GLN A 139 11.67 -10.40 11.62
C GLN A 139 11.94 -11.59 12.56
N PRO A 140 11.87 -12.84 12.06
CA PRO A 140 12.14 -14.02 12.85
C PRO A 140 13.63 -14.22 13.10
N SER A 141 13.98 -14.79 14.26
CA SER A 141 15.36 -15.00 14.67
C SER A 141 16.10 -16.12 13.93
N GLN A 142 15.38 -17.11 13.40
CA GLN A 142 15.96 -18.29 12.75
C GLN A 142 16.00 -18.23 11.22
N ALA A 143 15.46 -17.20 10.61
CA ALA A 143 15.33 -17.12 9.16
C ALA A 143 16.34 -16.13 8.55
N SER A 144 17.58 -16.55 8.39
CA SER A 144 18.65 -15.73 7.80
C SER A 144 18.48 -15.37 6.31
N ALA A 145 17.45 -15.89 5.63
CA ALA A 145 17.05 -15.53 4.27
C ALA A 145 15.56 -15.83 4.07
N ALA A 146 14.72 -15.32 4.98
CA ALA A 146 13.28 -15.55 4.92
C ALA A 146 12.70 -15.02 3.61
N GLN A 147 12.25 -15.94 2.75
CA GLN A 147 11.58 -15.63 1.50
C GLN A 147 10.13 -16.10 1.57
N PRO A 148 9.19 -15.40 0.92
CA PRO A 148 7.84 -15.89 0.76
C PRO A 148 7.83 -17.15 -0.11
N ALA A 149 6.93 -18.09 0.17
CA ALA A 149 6.66 -19.26 -0.66
C ALA A 149 5.18 -19.24 -1.06
N LEU A 150 4.91 -18.78 -2.29
CA LEU A 150 3.57 -18.49 -2.76
C LEU A 150 2.98 -19.67 -3.54
N HIS A 151 1.78 -20.07 -3.16
CA HIS A 151 0.95 -21.09 -3.80
C HIS A 151 -0.29 -20.42 -4.36
N ALA A 152 -0.37 -20.30 -5.69
CA ALA A 152 -1.49 -19.65 -6.35
C ALA A 152 -2.49 -20.68 -6.87
N SER A 153 -3.77 -20.42 -6.71
CA SER A 153 -4.87 -21.25 -7.22
C SER A 153 -6.05 -20.40 -7.67
N LEU A 154 -6.89 -20.97 -8.52
CA LEU A 154 -8.16 -20.36 -8.89
C LEU A 154 -9.27 -20.92 -7.99
N ALA A 155 -10.16 -20.04 -7.53
CA ALA A 155 -11.33 -20.38 -6.72
C ALA A 155 -12.59 -19.76 -7.35
N GLY A 156 -13.75 -20.35 -7.04
CA GLY A 156 -15.05 -19.87 -7.52
C GLY A 156 -15.31 -20.16 -8.99
N HIS A 157 -16.52 -19.80 -9.43
CA HIS A 157 -17.00 -20.03 -10.81
C HIS A 157 -17.69 -18.77 -11.36
N GLY A 158 -17.75 -18.62 -12.68
CA GLY A 158 -18.44 -17.51 -13.32
C GLY A 158 -17.91 -16.15 -12.88
N SER A 159 -18.80 -15.28 -12.43
CA SER A 159 -18.48 -13.92 -11.94
C SER A 159 -17.83 -13.89 -10.56
N GLN A 160 -17.83 -15.00 -9.83
CA GLN A 160 -17.20 -15.13 -8.52
C GLN A 160 -15.79 -15.75 -8.59
N ARG A 161 -15.23 -15.86 -9.79
CA ARG A 161 -13.84 -16.33 -9.94
C ARG A 161 -12.87 -15.43 -9.20
N ALA A 162 -11.92 -16.05 -8.52
CA ALA A 162 -10.89 -15.35 -7.78
C ALA A 162 -9.53 -16.04 -7.91
N LEU A 163 -8.47 -15.26 -7.90
CA LEU A 163 -7.11 -15.72 -7.68
C LEU A 163 -6.87 -15.78 -6.17
N ARG A 164 -6.56 -16.95 -5.64
CA ARG A 164 -6.14 -17.16 -4.26
C ARG A 164 -4.65 -17.41 -4.22
N ILE A 165 -3.98 -16.77 -3.28
CA ILE A 165 -2.55 -16.97 -3.05
C ILE A 165 -2.37 -17.26 -1.56
N TYR A 166 -1.82 -18.43 -1.24
CA TYR A 166 -1.38 -18.82 0.09
C TYR A 166 0.13 -18.64 0.19
N ASN A 167 0.62 -18.15 1.30
CA ASN A 167 2.05 -17.99 1.57
C ASN A 167 2.47 -18.96 2.68
N SER A 168 3.16 -20.05 2.32
CA SER A 168 3.73 -21.00 3.29
C SER A 168 5.11 -20.60 3.80
N GLY A 169 5.69 -19.52 3.24
CA GLY A 169 7.01 -19.03 3.63
C GLY A 169 6.99 -18.21 4.91
N PRO A 170 8.15 -17.94 5.49
CA PRO A 170 8.32 -17.26 6.76
C PRO A 170 8.22 -15.73 6.68
N SER A 171 8.23 -15.14 5.49
CA SER A 171 8.11 -13.69 5.28
C SER A 171 6.93 -13.33 4.40
N HIS A 172 6.46 -12.09 4.51
CA HIS A 172 5.39 -11.57 3.66
C HIS A 172 5.81 -11.46 2.19
N ALA A 173 4.84 -11.53 1.32
CA ALA A 173 4.97 -11.14 -0.08
C ALA A 173 4.21 -9.83 -0.32
N ARG A 174 4.89 -8.80 -0.81
CA ARG A 174 4.29 -7.58 -1.35
C ARG A 174 4.09 -7.77 -2.85
N LEU A 175 2.84 -7.76 -3.29
CA LEU A 175 2.49 -7.89 -4.70
C LEU A 175 2.15 -6.51 -5.28
N ALA A 176 2.69 -6.23 -6.46
CA ALA A 176 2.36 -5.05 -7.24
C ALA A 176 2.11 -5.43 -8.71
N ASP A 177 1.31 -4.62 -9.41
CA ASP A 177 0.98 -4.78 -10.84
C ASP A 177 0.50 -6.19 -11.21
N LEU A 178 -0.42 -6.71 -10.38
CA LEU A 178 -1.03 -8.02 -10.60
C LEU A 178 -1.81 -8.03 -11.91
N ALA A 179 -1.44 -8.93 -12.82
CA ALA A 179 -2.05 -9.04 -14.12
C ALA A 179 -2.21 -10.51 -14.58
N TYR A 180 -3.05 -10.70 -15.57
CA TYR A 180 -3.18 -11.94 -16.32
C TYR A 180 -2.69 -11.73 -17.74
N ILE A 181 -1.89 -12.66 -18.27
CA ILE A 181 -1.44 -12.69 -19.66
C ILE A 181 -2.04 -13.93 -20.30
N ASP A 182 -2.87 -13.72 -21.31
CA ASP A 182 -3.52 -14.83 -22.03
C ASP A 182 -2.54 -15.56 -22.97
N ALA A 183 -3.01 -16.65 -23.58
CA ALA A 183 -2.19 -17.45 -24.50
C ALA A 183 -1.73 -16.68 -25.75
N GLY A 184 -2.44 -15.63 -26.14
CA GLY A 184 -2.08 -14.72 -27.23
C GLY A 184 -1.08 -13.61 -26.82
N GLY A 185 -0.69 -13.57 -25.55
CA GLY A 185 0.21 -12.54 -25.00
C GLY A 185 -0.49 -11.24 -24.59
N THR A 186 -1.82 -11.17 -24.65
CA THR A 186 -2.56 -9.96 -24.24
C THR A 186 -2.58 -9.84 -22.73
N ARG A 187 -2.08 -8.69 -22.22
CA ARG A 187 -2.07 -8.38 -20.79
C ARG A 187 -3.39 -7.75 -20.34
N ARG A 188 -3.93 -8.25 -19.24
CA ARG A 188 -5.12 -7.70 -18.55
C ARG A 188 -4.78 -7.43 -17.11
N ASN A 189 -4.79 -6.15 -16.73
CA ASN A 189 -4.47 -5.76 -15.37
C ASN A 189 -5.62 -6.11 -14.42
N ILE A 190 -5.31 -6.71 -13.28
CA ILE A 190 -6.23 -7.04 -12.19
C ILE A 190 -6.13 -5.97 -11.11
N ARG A 191 -4.90 -5.59 -10.73
CA ARG A 191 -4.59 -4.48 -9.84
C ARG A 191 -3.32 -3.78 -10.31
N ASN A 192 -3.41 -2.48 -10.52
CA ASN A 192 -2.25 -1.61 -10.77
C ASN A 192 -1.60 -1.24 -9.44
N ASP A 193 -0.35 -0.84 -9.49
CA ASP A 193 0.45 -0.43 -8.33
C ASP A 193 0.44 -1.50 -7.22
N LEU A 194 0.16 -1.11 -5.99
CA LEU A 194 0.11 -2.04 -4.87
C LEU A 194 -1.14 -2.93 -4.93
N ALA A 195 -0.98 -4.18 -5.33
CA ALA A 195 -2.06 -5.17 -5.30
C ALA A 195 -2.37 -5.64 -3.87
N GLY A 196 -1.38 -5.62 -2.98
CA GLY A 196 -1.52 -5.98 -1.57
C GLY A 196 -0.36 -6.82 -1.06
N TYR A 197 -0.59 -7.43 0.08
CA TYR A 197 0.36 -8.33 0.75
C TYR A 197 -0.25 -9.72 0.92
N VAL A 198 0.60 -10.75 0.98
CA VAL A 198 0.24 -12.10 1.46
C VAL A 198 1.13 -12.41 2.65
N LEU A 199 0.53 -12.46 3.83
CA LEU A 199 1.25 -12.67 5.10
C LEU A 199 1.64 -14.14 5.30
N PRO A 200 2.68 -14.45 6.10
CA PRO A 200 3.09 -15.82 6.40
C PRO A 200 1.94 -16.67 6.96
N GLY A 201 1.80 -17.87 6.41
CA GLY A 201 0.76 -18.82 6.82
C GLY A 201 -0.66 -18.40 6.48
N GLN A 202 -0.85 -17.37 5.63
CA GLN A 202 -2.17 -16.80 5.37
C GLN A 202 -2.49 -16.77 3.88
N THR A 203 -3.77 -16.61 3.59
CA THR A 203 -4.31 -16.57 2.23
C THR A 203 -4.83 -15.18 1.91
N ARG A 204 -4.49 -14.67 0.73
CA ARG A 204 -5.10 -13.49 0.14
C ARG A 204 -5.84 -13.88 -1.14
N GLN A 205 -6.94 -13.19 -1.42
CA GLN A 205 -7.78 -13.45 -2.58
C GLN A 205 -8.08 -12.15 -3.33
N TRP A 206 -8.09 -12.24 -4.66
CA TRP A 206 -8.47 -11.15 -5.55
C TRP A 206 -9.59 -11.63 -6.47
N THR A 207 -10.74 -10.96 -6.44
CA THR A 207 -11.81 -11.19 -7.41
C THR A 207 -11.31 -10.87 -8.81
N LEU A 208 -11.55 -11.77 -9.74
CA LEU A 208 -11.13 -11.63 -11.13
C LEU A 208 -12.20 -10.92 -11.96
N PRO A 209 -11.82 -10.08 -12.94
CA PRO A 209 -12.75 -9.50 -13.88
C PRO A 209 -13.58 -10.57 -14.60
N ALA A 210 -14.88 -10.35 -14.77
CA ALA A 210 -15.79 -11.32 -15.41
C ALA A 210 -15.39 -11.63 -16.86
N ASN A 211 -14.77 -10.69 -17.55
CA ASN A 211 -14.30 -10.82 -18.94
C ASN A 211 -12.89 -11.43 -19.06
N LEU A 212 -12.33 -11.95 -17.95
CA LEU A 212 -11.05 -12.64 -18.03
C LEU A 212 -11.23 -13.98 -18.74
N PRO A 213 -10.47 -14.30 -19.82
CA PRO A 213 -10.63 -15.55 -20.54
C PRO A 213 -10.50 -16.76 -19.62
N ALA A 214 -11.37 -17.74 -19.83
CA ALA A 214 -11.20 -19.08 -19.26
C ALA A 214 -10.27 -19.86 -20.20
N GLY A 215 -8.99 -19.94 -19.89
CA GLY A 215 -8.04 -20.65 -20.76
C GLY A 215 -6.61 -20.64 -20.26
N SER A 216 -5.71 -21.18 -21.08
CA SER A 216 -4.29 -21.24 -20.79
C SER A 216 -3.64 -19.85 -20.84
N GLY A 217 -3.46 -19.26 -19.70
CA GLY A 217 -2.71 -18.04 -19.50
C GLY A 217 -1.95 -18.13 -18.18
N ARG A 218 -1.24 -17.05 -17.82
CA ARG A 218 -0.48 -16.98 -16.59
C ARG A 218 -0.78 -15.70 -15.82
N PHE A 219 -0.77 -15.79 -14.50
CA PHE A 219 -0.77 -14.62 -13.65
C PHE A 219 0.66 -14.16 -13.40
N VAL A 220 0.85 -12.86 -13.38
CA VAL A 220 2.15 -12.22 -13.16
C VAL A 220 1.99 -11.10 -12.15
N ALA A 221 3.02 -10.86 -11.36
CA ALA A 221 3.10 -9.74 -10.42
C ALA A 221 4.57 -9.40 -10.14
N ARG A 222 4.82 -8.18 -9.67
CA ARG A 222 6.10 -7.84 -9.01
C ARG A 222 5.99 -8.28 -7.55
N ILE A 223 6.91 -9.16 -7.10
CA ILE A 223 6.89 -9.74 -5.76
C ILE A 223 8.14 -9.30 -5.01
N ASN A 224 7.98 -8.46 -3.98
CA ASN A 224 9.07 -7.90 -3.16
C ASN A 224 10.20 -7.23 -3.97
N SER A 225 9.98 -6.94 -5.23
CA SER A 225 10.97 -6.39 -6.16
C SER A 225 10.29 -5.60 -7.26
N ASP A 226 11.08 -5.00 -8.15
CA ASP A 226 10.57 -4.33 -9.36
C ASP A 226 10.54 -5.27 -10.59
N ILE A 227 10.97 -6.52 -10.41
CA ILE A 227 10.99 -7.52 -11.48
C ILE A 227 9.69 -8.31 -11.44
N GLU A 228 9.02 -8.39 -12.60
CA GLU A 228 7.81 -9.19 -12.76
C GLU A 228 8.15 -10.69 -12.74
N SER A 229 7.36 -11.45 -11.99
CA SER A 229 7.48 -12.90 -11.84
C SER A 229 6.14 -13.57 -12.16
N THR A 230 6.19 -14.78 -12.69
CA THR A 230 5.00 -15.61 -12.92
C THR A 230 4.56 -16.26 -11.60
N LEU A 231 3.27 -16.15 -11.31
CA LEU A 231 2.60 -16.89 -10.24
C LEU A 231 2.18 -18.26 -10.82
N ALA A 232 2.93 -19.31 -10.48
CA ALA A 232 2.59 -20.67 -10.90
C ALA A 232 1.26 -21.09 -10.25
N LEU A 233 0.28 -21.46 -11.08
CA LEU A 233 -0.98 -22.01 -10.59
C LEU A 233 -0.77 -23.47 -10.20
N GLU A 234 -1.13 -23.81 -8.99
CA GLU A 234 -1.26 -25.19 -8.58
C GLU A 234 -2.51 -25.82 -9.20
N PRO A 235 -2.48 -27.11 -9.58
CA PRO A 235 -3.65 -27.82 -10.01
C PRO A 235 -4.74 -27.68 -8.94
N GLY A 236 -5.90 -27.13 -9.30
CA GLY A 236 -7.00 -26.98 -8.35
C GLY A 236 -7.33 -28.36 -7.76
N VAL A 237 -7.33 -28.47 -6.44
CA VAL A 237 -7.99 -29.58 -5.76
C VAL A 237 -9.48 -29.37 -6.05
N GLY A 238 -9.97 -30.09 -7.07
CA GLY A 238 -11.38 -30.07 -7.44
C GLY A 238 -12.20 -30.55 -6.23
N ASN A 239 -13.09 -29.71 -5.78
CA ASN A 239 -14.25 -30.11 -4.99
C ASN A 239 -15.40 -30.43 -5.96
#